data_624955335a246730ccb0af9226b18e9e
#
_entry.id   624955335a246730ccb0af9226b18e9e
#
_cell.length_a   1.000
_cell.length_b   1.000
_cell.length_c   1.000
_cell.angle_alpha   90.00
_cell.angle_beta   90.00
_cell.angle_gamma   90.00
#
_symmetry.space_group_name_H-M   'P 1'
#
loop_
_entity.id
_entity.type
_entity.pdbx_description
1 polymer ?
#
loop_
_entity_poly.entity_id
_entity_poly.type
_entity_poly.pdbx_seq_one_letter_code
_entity_poly.pdbx_strand_id
1 'polypeptide(L)'
;MMGSIQQEIGTVGDTKGRILELLLGGSKSAGEVAESLQIQKSAARVHLEALQSLRAVRSKFKIEKMGRPKKVYELTEKGREFFPRKYELFLNLVLDKITGKKGAAEAREIIESIAEDIASGIRAKIDKNNHPHDLEQSLKIINDASNQMGFASSLEREEKDSSFYIQSKNCILHKVASNNQDMICHGLHDKIISKSLEGNSDARVELKECMALGNEYCRHIIRSGMQKGTSNLKTGSY
;
A
#
# COMPACT_ATOMS: atom_id res chain seq x y z
N MET A 1 12.68 -14.78 20.96
CA MET A 1 12.48 -14.03 19.71
C MET A 1 12.17 -14.88 18.47
N MET A 2 12.04 -16.20 18.58
CA MET A 2 11.70 -17.11 17.46
C MET A 2 10.19 -17.27 17.18
N GLY A 3 9.31 -16.85 18.07
CA GLY A 3 7.86 -17.13 17.96
C GLY A 3 7.05 -16.25 16.98
N SER A 4 7.56 -15.09 16.55
CA SER A 4 6.80 -14.17 15.69
C SER A 4 6.95 -14.44 14.19
N ILE A 5 8.01 -15.11 13.77
CA ILE A 5 8.27 -15.43 12.36
C ILE A 5 7.35 -16.58 11.90
N GLN A 6 7.04 -17.52 12.78
CA GLN A 6 6.17 -18.67 12.48
C GLN A 6 4.70 -18.30 12.24
N GLN A 7 4.21 -17.20 12.80
CA GLN A 7 2.80 -16.82 12.68
C GLN A 7 2.45 -16.22 11.31
N GLU A 8 3.37 -15.54 10.64
CA GLU A 8 3.13 -14.95 9.30
C GLU A 8 3.48 -15.92 8.15
N ILE A 9 4.39 -16.87 8.39
CA ILE A 9 4.71 -17.96 7.45
C ILE A 9 3.64 -19.07 7.48
N GLY A 10 2.75 -19.09 8.47
CA GLY A 10 1.70 -20.10 8.66
C GLY A 10 0.77 -20.34 7.48
N THR A 11 0.64 -19.38 6.56
CA THR A 11 -0.11 -19.52 5.31
C THR A 11 0.59 -20.38 4.24
N VAL A 12 1.90 -20.62 4.38
CA VAL A 12 2.72 -21.34 3.38
C VAL A 12 2.95 -22.81 3.76
N GLY A 13 2.58 -23.22 4.99
CA GLY A 13 2.86 -24.53 5.56
C GLY A 13 4.28 -24.61 6.16
N ASP A 14 4.43 -25.33 7.30
CA ASP A 14 5.64 -25.33 8.13
C ASP A 14 6.93 -25.67 7.34
N THR A 15 6.94 -26.73 6.53
CA THR A 15 8.12 -27.14 5.76
C THR A 15 8.52 -26.11 4.68
N LYS A 16 7.57 -25.49 3.98
CA LYS A 16 7.85 -24.47 2.98
C LYS A 16 8.41 -23.21 3.63
N GLY A 17 7.89 -22.82 4.80
CA GLY A 17 8.41 -21.69 5.58
C GLY A 17 9.88 -21.91 5.96
N ARG A 18 10.21 -23.09 6.50
CA ARG A 18 11.59 -23.46 6.84
C ARG A 18 12.54 -23.50 5.63
N ILE A 19 12.04 -23.89 4.45
CA ILE A 19 12.82 -23.80 3.21
C ILE A 19 13.12 -22.34 2.84
N LEU A 20 12.13 -21.46 2.92
CA LEU A 20 12.34 -20.03 2.66
C LEU A 20 13.37 -19.45 3.65
N GLU A 21 13.29 -19.78 4.94
CA GLU A 21 14.28 -19.37 5.95
C GLU A 21 15.69 -19.84 5.61
N LEU A 22 15.86 -21.10 5.20
CA LEU A 22 17.16 -21.61 4.75
C LEU A 22 17.73 -20.84 3.55
N LEU A 23 16.86 -20.43 2.63
CA LEU A 23 17.24 -19.69 1.43
C LEU A 23 17.54 -18.22 1.69
N LEU A 24 17.17 -17.65 2.85
CA LEU A 24 17.66 -16.33 3.28
C LEU A 24 19.19 -16.31 3.43
N GLY A 25 19.77 -17.41 3.91
CA GLY A 25 21.21 -17.57 4.05
C GLY A 25 21.96 -17.80 2.74
N GLY A 26 21.26 -17.83 1.60
CA GLY A 26 21.86 -18.01 0.28
C GLY A 26 21.27 -19.17 -0.52
N SER A 27 21.72 -19.30 -1.78
CA SER A 27 21.23 -20.34 -2.67
C SER A 27 21.65 -21.76 -2.19
N LYS A 28 20.70 -22.71 -2.25
CA LYS A 28 20.91 -24.12 -1.87
C LYS A 28 20.35 -25.07 -2.92
N SER A 29 20.98 -26.24 -3.06
CA SER A 29 20.43 -27.35 -3.86
C SER A 29 19.33 -28.08 -3.09
N ALA A 30 18.54 -28.87 -3.80
CA ALA A 30 17.54 -29.74 -3.15
C ALA A 30 18.14 -30.74 -2.17
N GLY A 31 19.38 -31.16 -2.38
CA GLY A 31 20.12 -32.04 -1.45
C GLY A 31 20.46 -31.31 -0.15
N GLU A 32 21.02 -30.11 -0.21
CA GLU A 32 21.35 -29.30 0.96
C GLU A 32 20.10 -28.86 1.74
N VAL A 33 18.98 -28.61 1.06
CA VAL A 33 17.68 -28.37 1.72
C VAL A 33 17.22 -29.63 2.45
N ALA A 34 17.28 -30.79 1.80
CA ALA A 34 16.87 -32.09 2.37
C ALA A 34 17.66 -32.43 3.62
N GLU A 35 18.98 -32.25 3.55
CA GLU A 35 19.89 -32.50 4.69
C GLU A 35 19.61 -31.54 5.85
N SER A 36 19.50 -30.21 5.55
CA SER A 36 19.26 -29.21 6.59
C SER A 36 17.92 -29.38 7.32
N LEU A 37 16.89 -29.88 6.62
CA LEU A 37 15.56 -30.09 7.19
C LEU A 37 15.28 -31.51 7.62
N GLN A 38 16.21 -32.40 7.43
CA GLN A 38 16.09 -33.87 7.72
C GLN A 38 14.87 -34.50 7.02
N ILE A 39 14.66 -34.16 5.74
CA ILE A 39 13.60 -34.69 4.90
C ILE A 39 14.19 -35.43 3.68
N GLN A 40 13.38 -36.23 3.01
CA GLN A 40 13.81 -36.89 1.79
C GLN A 40 14.05 -35.87 0.67
N LYS A 41 15.05 -36.08 -0.18
CA LYS A 41 15.39 -35.20 -1.31
C LYS A 41 14.24 -35.06 -2.33
N SER A 42 13.42 -36.11 -2.49
CA SER A 42 12.19 -36.04 -3.29
C SER A 42 11.17 -35.06 -2.71
N ALA A 43 10.95 -35.10 -1.40
CA ALA A 43 10.06 -34.16 -0.70
C ALA A 43 10.57 -32.74 -0.79
N ALA A 44 11.87 -32.50 -0.61
CA ALA A 44 12.49 -31.19 -0.79
C ALA A 44 12.24 -30.64 -2.21
N ARG A 45 12.34 -31.47 -3.26
CA ARG A 45 12.05 -31.07 -4.63
C ARG A 45 10.59 -30.66 -4.81
N VAL A 46 9.63 -31.43 -4.32
CA VAL A 46 8.20 -31.12 -4.41
C VAL A 46 7.91 -29.76 -3.75
N HIS A 47 8.46 -29.50 -2.56
CA HIS A 47 8.28 -28.22 -1.89
C HIS A 47 8.94 -27.06 -2.64
N LEU A 48 10.15 -27.25 -3.19
CA LEU A 48 10.85 -26.24 -3.99
C LEU A 48 10.11 -25.93 -5.29
N GLU A 49 9.53 -26.94 -5.96
CA GLU A 49 8.70 -26.75 -7.16
C GLU A 49 7.40 -26.00 -6.85
N ALA A 50 6.75 -26.32 -5.72
CA ALA A 50 5.58 -25.56 -5.26
C ALA A 50 5.94 -24.08 -4.96
N LEU A 51 7.09 -23.81 -4.34
CA LEU A 51 7.58 -22.46 -4.09
C LEU A 51 7.97 -21.73 -5.39
N GLN A 52 8.45 -22.45 -6.41
CA GLN A 52 8.67 -21.88 -7.75
C GLN A 52 7.35 -21.51 -8.43
N SER A 53 6.31 -22.33 -8.33
CA SER A 53 4.98 -22.03 -8.86
C SER A 53 4.38 -20.78 -8.22
N LEU A 54 4.66 -20.56 -6.92
CA LEU A 54 4.29 -19.33 -6.21
C LEU A 54 5.18 -18.12 -6.58
N ARG A 55 6.22 -18.32 -7.41
CA ARG A 55 7.26 -17.35 -7.74
C ARG A 55 8.04 -16.86 -6.52
N ALA A 56 8.01 -17.56 -5.41
CA ALA A 56 8.76 -17.22 -4.21
C ALA A 56 10.25 -17.62 -4.33
N VAL A 57 10.54 -18.66 -5.12
CA VAL A 57 11.86 -19.21 -5.34
C VAL A 57 12.12 -19.33 -6.83
N ARG A 58 13.34 -19.08 -7.27
CA ARG A 58 13.82 -19.38 -8.62
C ARG A 58 15.00 -20.35 -8.56
N SER A 59 15.22 -21.11 -9.63
CA SER A 59 16.37 -21.98 -9.76
C SER A 59 17.35 -21.46 -10.78
N LYS A 60 18.65 -21.72 -10.55
CA LYS A 60 19.74 -21.51 -11.48
C LYS A 60 20.74 -22.65 -11.42
N PHE A 61 21.59 -22.76 -12.42
CA PHE A 61 22.71 -23.70 -12.38
C PHE A 61 23.95 -22.97 -11.88
N LYS A 62 24.57 -23.53 -10.85
CA LYS A 62 25.86 -23.07 -10.32
C LYS A 62 26.96 -23.99 -10.88
N ILE A 63 27.92 -23.39 -11.57
CA ILE A 63 29.10 -24.09 -12.06
C ILE A 63 30.11 -24.12 -10.91
N GLU A 64 30.53 -25.30 -10.53
CA GLU A 64 31.62 -25.51 -9.57
C GLU A 64 32.95 -25.70 -10.34
N LYS A 65 34.09 -25.44 -9.67
CA LYS A 65 35.42 -25.52 -10.32
C LYS A 65 35.71 -26.90 -10.93
N MET A 66 35.11 -27.96 -10.39
CA MET A 66 35.14 -29.32 -10.94
C MET A 66 33.78 -29.96 -10.75
N GLY A 67 33.28 -30.69 -11.77
CA GLY A 67 32.04 -31.46 -11.72
C GLY A 67 30.89 -30.92 -12.57
N ARG A 68 29.77 -31.63 -12.54
CA ARG A 68 28.57 -31.25 -13.30
C ARG A 68 27.88 -30.05 -12.67
N PRO A 69 27.35 -29.10 -13.47
CA PRO A 69 26.60 -27.95 -12.94
C PRO A 69 25.50 -28.38 -11.98
N LYS A 70 25.45 -27.75 -10.80
CA LYS A 70 24.51 -28.06 -9.73
C LYS A 70 23.31 -27.13 -9.78
N LYS A 71 22.08 -27.70 -9.85
CA LYS A 71 20.85 -26.90 -9.75
C LYS A 71 20.69 -26.40 -8.32
N VAL A 72 20.67 -25.10 -8.14
CA VAL A 72 20.44 -24.42 -6.84
C VAL A 72 19.23 -23.53 -6.93
N TYR A 73 18.63 -23.29 -5.78
CA TYR A 73 17.43 -22.48 -5.60
C TYR A 73 17.76 -21.26 -4.74
N GLU A 74 17.16 -20.14 -5.03
CA GLU A 74 17.33 -18.89 -4.29
C GLU A 74 15.99 -18.13 -4.20
N LEU A 75 15.86 -17.28 -3.19
CA LEU A 75 14.69 -16.42 -3.03
C LEU A 75 14.60 -15.41 -4.17
N THR A 76 13.38 -15.14 -4.61
CA THR A 76 13.03 -13.98 -5.43
C THR A 76 12.71 -12.79 -4.53
N GLU A 77 12.48 -11.59 -5.09
CA GLU A 77 11.94 -10.46 -4.32
C GLU A 77 10.57 -10.84 -3.72
N LYS A 78 9.70 -11.49 -4.51
CA LYS A 78 8.42 -12.00 -4.00
C LYS A 78 8.60 -13.00 -2.85
N GLY A 79 9.64 -13.85 -2.89
CA GLY A 79 9.96 -14.77 -1.81
C GLY A 79 10.42 -14.06 -0.54
N ARG A 80 11.04 -12.89 -0.67
CA ARG A 80 11.44 -12.07 0.48
C ARG A 80 10.24 -11.39 1.16
N GLU A 81 9.11 -11.21 0.45
CA GLU A 81 7.87 -10.67 1.03
C GLU A 81 7.20 -11.61 2.05
N PHE A 82 7.55 -12.90 2.04
CA PHE A 82 7.06 -13.84 3.06
C PHE A 82 7.69 -13.66 4.45
N PHE A 83 8.72 -12.81 4.55
CA PHE A 83 9.35 -12.52 5.83
C PHE A 83 8.81 -11.23 6.43
N PRO A 84 8.60 -11.19 7.76
CA PRO A 84 8.07 -10.01 8.42
C PRO A 84 8.97 -8.80 8.18
N ARG A 85 8.42 -7.77 7.61
CA ARG A 85 9.06 -6.47 7.44
C ARG A 85 8.44 -5.51 8.44
N LYS A 86 9.17 -5.16 9.49
CA LYS A 86 8.65 -4.29 10.56
C LYS A 86 8.73 -2.81 10.18
N TYR A 87 8.30 -2.45 8.96
CA TYR A 87 8.29 -1.07 8.50
C TYR A 87 7.41 -0.18 9.39
N GLU A 88 6.28 -0.72 9.87
CA GLU A 88 5.39 0.00 10.78
C GLU A 88 6.06 0.35 12.11
N LEU A 89 6.89 -0.55 12.66
CA LEU A 89 7.66 -0.25 13.88
C LEU A 89 8.65 0.89 13.63
N PHE A 90 9.39 0.81 12.53
CA PHE A 90 10.37 1.85 12.18
C PHE A 90 9.68 3.19 11.93
N LEU A 91 8.57 3.21 11.19
CA LEU A 91 7.84 4.43 10.89
C LEU A 91 7.25 5.05 12.16
N ASN A 92 6.67 4.26 13.08
CA ASN A 92 6.22 4.76 14.37
C ASN A 92 7.37 5.40 15.17
N LEU A 93 8.54 4.75 15.25
CA LEU A 93 9.71 5.31 15.92
C LEU A 93 10.20 6.62 15.27
N VAL A 94 10.13 6.73 13.95
CA VAL A 94 10.48 7.97 13.23
C VAL A 94 9.49 9.08 13.59
N LEU A 95 8.19 8.82 13.53
CA LEU A 95 7.15 9.78 13.89
C LEU A 95 7.27 10.23 15.33
N ASP A 96 7.47 9.31 16.28
CA ASP A 96 7.69 9.62 17.69
C ASP A 96 8.92 10.53 17.89
N LYS A 97 10.01 10.26 17.18
CA LYS A 97 11.22 11.08 17.28
C LYS A 97 11.06 12.47 16.67
N ILE A 98 10.36 12.59 15.55
CA ILE A 98 10.08 13.89 14.94
C ILE A 98 9.17 14.69 15.88
N THR A 99 8.06 14.10 16.32
CA THR A 99 7.10 14.74 17.24
C THR A 99 7.76 15.15 18.54
N GLY A 100 8.58 14.29 19.14
CA GLY A 100 9.26 14.56 20.41
C GLY A 100 10.35 15.64 20.32
N LYS A 101 11.00 15.82 19.15
CA LYS A 101 12.06 16.81 18.96
C LYS A 101 11.57 18.16 18.43
N LYS A 102 10.57 18.12 17.54
CA LYS A 102 10.12 19.29 16.79
C LYS A 102 8.69 19.73 17.14
N GLY A 103 7.92 18.87 17.79
CA GLY A 103 6.52 19.10 18.11
C GLY A 103 5.55 18.48 17.07
N ALA A 104 4.29 18.37 17.47
CA ALA A 104 3.26 17.74 16.65
C ALA A 104 2.93 18.55 15.38
N ALA A 105 3.00 19.88 15.45
CA ALA A 105 2.71 20.75 14.31
C ALA A 105 3.73 20.55 13.18
N GLU A 106 5.02 20.59 13.48
CA GLU A 106 6.09 20.38 12.50
C GLU A 106 6.12 18.95 11.97
N ALA A 107 5.79 17.95 12.82
CA ALA A 107 5.63 16.58 12.37
C ALA A 107 4.49 16.47 11.34
N ARG A 108 3.38 17.17 11.58
CA ARG A 108 2.23 17.24 10.66
C ARG A 108 2.62 17.92 9.35
N GLU A 109 3.32 19.04 9.37
CA GLU A 109 3.80 19.72 8.17
C GLU A 109 4.66 18.82 7.28
N ILE A 110 5.54 18.00 7.89
CA ILE A 110 6.34 17.03 7.15
C ILE A 110 5.43 15.99 6.47
N ILE A 111 4.44 15.46 7.19
CA ILE A 111 3.50 14.47 6.63
C ILE A 111 2.64 15.09 5.51
N GLU A 112 2.17 16.32 5.69
CA GLU A 112 1.40 17.04 4.65
C GLU A 112 2.27 17.36 3.41
N SER A 113 3.57 17.62 3.60
CA SER A 113 4.51 17.77 2.48
C SER A 113 4.68 16.46 1.69
N ILE A 114 4.74 15.32 2.37
CA ILE A 114 4.77 14.00 1.72
C ILE A 114 3.46 13.77 0.94
N ALA A 115 2.32 14.17 1.52
CA ALA A 115 1.03 14.08 0.82
C ALA A 115 1.02 14.91 -0.46
N GLU A 116 1.60 16.14 -0.43
CA GLU A 116 1.73 17.01 -1.60
C GLU A 116 2.62 16.39 -2.68
N ASP A 117 3.75 15.79 -2.32
CA ASP A 117 4.63 15.11 -3.28
C ASP A 117 3.90 13.98 -4.02
N ILE A 118 3.14 13.17 -3.29
CA ILE A 118 2.31 12.10 -3.87
C ILE A 118 1.20 12.69 -4.75
N ALA A 119 0.48 13.68 -4.24
CA ALA A 119 -0.64 14.32 -4.92
C ALA A 119 -0.20 15.02 -6.21
N SER A 120 0.98 15.65 -6.23
CA SER A 120 1.52 16.30 -7.42
C SER A 120 1.69 15.32 -8.59
N GLY A 121 2.16 14.10 -8.29
CA GLY A 121 2.27 13.02 -9.29
C GLY A 121 0.91 12.55 -9.83
N ILE A 122 -0.13 12.55 -8.99
CA ILE A 122 -1.50 12.20 -9.39
C ILE A 122 -2.09 13.35 -10.21
N ARG A 123 -1.95 14.59 -9.76
CA ARG A 123 -2.40 15.81 -10.44
C ARG A 123 -1.83 15.91 -11.86
N ALA A 124 -0.54 15.62 -12.03
CA ALA A 124 0.08 15.58 -13.35
C ALA A 124 -0.53 14.52 -14.30
N LYS A 125 -1.14 13.46 -13.77
CA LYS A 125 -1.89 12.47 -14.58
C LYS A 125 -3.28 13.00 -14.91
N ILE A 126 -3.94 13.71 -13.99
CA ILE A 126 -5.25 14.35 -14.20
C ILE A 126 -5.11 15.42 -15.29
N ASP A 127 -4.10 16.29 -15.21
CA ASP A 127 -3.86 17.38 -16.16
C ASP A 127 -3.58 16.89 -17.59
N LYS A 128 -2.97 15.72 -17.72
CA LYS A 128 -2.73 15.08 -19.01
C LYS A 128 -3.96 14.39 -19.60
N ASN A 129 -5.04 14.27 -18.84
CA ASN A 129 -6.29 13.70 -19.33
C ASN A 129 -7.02 14.69 -20.25
N ASN A 130 -7.77 14.18 -21.24
CA ASN A 130 -8.54 15.01 -22.16
C ASN A 130 -9.68 15.80 -21.49
N HIS A 131 -10.02 15.46 -20.23
CA HIS A 131 -11.07 16.09 -19.44
C HIS A 131 -10.59 16.43 -18.02
N PRO A 132 -9.60 17.33 -17.85
CA PRO A 132 -8.99 17.60 -16.54
C PRO A 132 -9.96 18.23 -15.51
N HIS A 133 -11.04 18.90 -15.96
CA HIS A 133 -12.06 19.49 -15.08
C HIS A 133 -13.26 18.59 -14.79
N ASP A 134 -13.25 17.35 -15.30
CA ASP A 134 -14.26 16.35 -14.96
C ASP A 134 -13.90 15.69 -13.61
N LEU A 135 -14.70 15.99 -12.60
CA LEU A 135 -14.50 15.46 -11.25
C LEU A 135 -14.52 13.93 -11.24
N GLU A 136 -15.44 13.29 -11.97
CA GLU A 136 -15.54 11.83 -12.00
C GLU A 136 -14.30 11.19 -12.63
N GLN A 137 -13.78 11.76 -13.72
CA GLN A 137 -12.53 11.28 -14.34
C GLN A 137 -11.33 11.49 -13.42
N SER A 138 -11.25 12.65 -12.76
CA SER A 138 -10.19 12.92 -11.77
C SER A 138 -10.23 11.90 -10.62
N LEU A 139 -11.42 11.59 -10.12
CA LEU A 139 -11.59 10.61 -9.05
C LEU A 139 -11.27 9.17 -9.49
N LYS A 140 -11.52 8.79 -10.75
CA LYS A 140 -11.08 7.52 -11.31
C LYS A 140 -9.55 7.40 -11.29
N ILE A 141 -8.84 8.47 -11.69
CA ILE A 141 -7.36 8.50 -11.67
C ILE A 141 -6.83 8.39 -10.23
N ILE A 142 -7.45 9.11 -9.28
CA ILE A 142 -7.10 9.02 -7.85
C ILE A 142 -7.34 7.62 -7.30
N ASN A 143 -8.50 7.01 -7.63
CA ASN A 143 -8.82 5.64 -7.21
C ASN A 143 -7.83 4.61 -7.78
N ASP A 144 -7.45 4.74 -9.04
CA ASP A 144 -6.45 3.88 -9.67
C ASP A 144 -5.06 4.05 -9.01
N ALA A 145 -4.66 5.27 -8.68
CA ALA A 145 -3.43 5.53 -7.95
C ALA A 145 -3.48 4.91 -6.53
N SER A 146 -4.61 5.02 -5.83
CA SER A 146 -4.84 4.36 -4.54
C SER A 146 -4.70 2.84 -4.64
N ASN A 147 -5.26 2.23 -5.69
CA ASN A 147 -5.14 0.79 -5.93
C ASN A 147 -3.70 0.37 -6.27
N GLN A 148 -2.95 1.17 -7.02
CA GLN A 148 -1.52 0.93 -7.27
C GLN A 148 -0.70 0.99 -5.98
N MET A 149 -1.09 1.80 -5.01
CA MET A 149 -0.49 1.86 -3.68
C MET A 149 -0.94 0.71 -2.75
N GLY A 150 -1.97 -0.07 -3.12
CA GLY A 150 -2.43 -1.24 -2.37
C GLY A 150 -3.62 -1.01 -1.43
N PHE A 151 -4.36 0.09 -1.56
CA PHE A 151 -5.50 0.39 -0.69
C PHE A 151 -6.77 -0.44 -0.98
N ALA A 152 -6.81 -1.18 -2.09
CA ALA A 152 -7.99 -1.95 -2.53
C ALA A 152 -9.26 -1.08 -2.52
N SER A 153 -9.21 0.04 -3.22
CA SER A 153 -10.25 1.06 -3.22
C SER A 153 -11.23 0.91 -4.39
N SER A 154 -12.47 1.35 -4.17
CA SER A 154 -13.52 1.47 -5.16
C SER A 154 -14.06 2.90 -5.18
N LEU A 155 -14.46 3.37 -6.37
CA LEU A 155 -15.17 4.63 -6.57
C LEU A 155 -16.64 4.35 -6.82
N GLU A 156 -17.51 4.97 -6.04
CA GLU A 156 -18.95 4.86 -6.14
C GLU A 156 -19.57 6.25 -6.25
N ARG A 157 -20.72 6.37 -6.93
CA ARG A 157 -21.49 7.61 -7.03
C ARG A 157 -22.81 7.44 -6.30
N GLU A 158 -23.16 8.40 -5.45
CA GLU A 158 -24.48 8.48 -4.81
C GLU A 158 -25.43 9.23 -5.75
N GLU A 159 -26.54 8.60 -6.10
CA GLU A 159 -27.52 9.19 -7.02
C GLU A 159 -28.31 10.37 -6.40
N LYS A 160 -28.52 10.32 -5.06
CA LYS A 160 -29.40 11.28 -4.37
C LYS A 160 -28.84 12.68 -4.27
N ASP A 161 -27.54 12.82 -4.03
CA ASP A 161 -26.88 14.12 -3.80
C ASP A 161 -25.70 14.38 -4.75
N SER A 162 -25.51 13.51 -5.75
CA SER A 162 -24.41 13.57 -6.72
C SER A 162 -23.02 13.59 -6.07
N SER A 163 -22.89 13.12 -4.84
CA SER A 163 -21.61 12.93 -4.20
C SER A 163 -20.91 11.67 -4.70
N PHE A 164 -19.60 11.61 -4.50
CA PHE A 164 -18.79 10.44 -4.78
C PHE A 164 -18.22 9.87 -3.48
N TYR A 165 -17.99 8.56 -3.47
CA TYR A 165 -17.35 7.85 -2.38
C TYR A 165 -16.11 7.12 -2.90
N ILE A 166 -14.98 7.34 -2.25
CA ILE A 166 -13.82 6.45 -2.37
C ILE A 166 -13.80 5.59 -1.11
N GLN A 167 -14.03 4.29 -1.29
CA GLN A 167 -14.02 3.32 -0.20
C GLN A 167 -12.79 2.43 -0.33
N SER A 168 -11.92 2.42 0.68
CA SER A 168 -10.70 1.62 0.75
C SER A 168 -10.89 0.48 1.75
N LYS A 169 -10.74 -0.76 1.28
CA LYS A 169 -10.90 -2.00 2.09
C LYS A 169 -9.58 -2.50 2.68
N ASN A 170 -8.48 -1.89 2.33
CA ASN A 170 -7.17 -2.17 2.89
C ASN A 170 -6.48 -0.86 3.26
N CYS A 171 -5.99 -0.78 4.48
CA CYS A 171 -5.14 0.33 4.90
C CYS A 171 -3.70 -0.16 5.04
N ILE A 172 -2.84 0.19 4.09
CA ILE A 172 -1.42 -0.21 4.08
C ILE A 172 -0.64 0.36 5.28
N LEU A 173 -1.17 1.40 5.93
CA LEU A 173 -0.60 2.06 7.09
C LEU A 173 -1.40 1.81 8.37
N HIS A 174 -2.29 0.80 8.40
CA HIS A 174 -3.24 0.59 9.50
C HIS A 174 -2.57 0.63 10.90
N LYS A 175 -1.49 -0.14 11.10
CA LYS A 175 -0.78 -0.19 12.39
C LYS A 175 -0.12 1.13 12.79
N VAL A 176 0.25 1.97 11.83
CA VAL A 176 0.79 3.32 12.07
C VAL A 176 -0.33 4.30 12.33
N ALA A 177 -1.40 4.22 11.53
CA ALA A 177 -2.58 5.07 11.64
C ALA A 177 -3.31 4.86 12.97
N SER A 178 -3.37 3.65 13.51
CA SER A 178 -3.99 3.37 14.81
C SER A 178 -3.33 4.11 15.97
N ASN A 179 -2.03 4.42 15.87
CA ASN A 179 -1.29 5.18 16.87
C ASN A 179 -1.19 6.68 16.53
N ASN A 180 -1.34 7.05 15.25
CA ASN A 180 -1.09 8.39 14.72
C ASN A 180 -2.20 8.81 13.75
N GLN A 181 -3.48 8.62 14.15
CA GLN A 181 -4.63 8.80 13.27
C GLN A 181 -4.68 10.17 12.62
N ASP A 182 -4.51 11.24 13.40
CA ASP A 182 -4.58 12.61 12.88
C ASP A 182 -3.53 12.87 11.79
N MET A 183 -2.30 12.41 12.01
CA MET A 183 -1.23 12.59 11.03
C MET A 183 -1.39 11.70 9.80
N ILE A 184 -1.80 10.44 9.97
CA ILE A 184 -1.85 9.48 8.86
C ILE A 184 -3.17 9.54 8.10
N CYS A 185 -4.31 9.57 8.80
CA CYS A 185 -5.60 9.60 8.11
C CYS A 185 -5.90 11.00 7.56
N HIS A 186 -5.79 12.05 8.39
CA HIS A 186 -6.10 13.41 7.99
C HIS A 186 -4.90 14.15 7.36
N GLY A 187 -3.70 14.00 7.93
CA GLY A 187 -2.51 14.67 7.43
C GLY A 187 -1.93 14.07 6.15
N LEU A 188 -2.10 12.77 5.91
CA LEU A 188 -1.59 12.10 4.71
C LEU A 188 -2.72 11.72 3.74
N HIS A 189 -3.61 10.80 4.12
CA HIS A 189 -4.55 10.19 3.17
C HIS A 189 -5.59 11.19 2.65
N ASP A 190 -6.27 11.95 3.55
CA ASP A 190 -7.22 12.99 3.13
C ASP A 190 -6.53 14.07 2.28
N LYS A 191 -5.29 14.42 2.65
CA LYS A 191 -4.51 15.41 1.91
C LYS A 191 -4.10 14.93 0.54
N ILE A 192 -3.72 13.67 0.36
CA ILE A 192 -3.43 13.11 -0.96
C ILE A 192 -4.64 13.29 -1.89
N ILE A 193 -5.85 12.95 -1.42
CA ILE A 193 -7.07 13.07 -2.23
C ILE A 193 -7.38 14.54 -2.53
N SER A 194 -7.45 15.38 -1.49
CA SER A 194 -7.82 16.80 -1.64
C SER A 194 -6.81 17.58 -2.49
N LYS A 195 -5.53 17.37 -2.25
CA LYS A 195 -4.43 17.99 -3.00
C LYS A 195 -4.38 17.54 -4.46
N SER A 196 -4.75 16.29 -4.75
CA SER A 196 -4.83 15.80 -6.13
C SER A 196 -5.93 16.49 -6.94
N LEU A 197 -6.94 17.05 -6.28
CA LEU A 197 -8.06 17.78 -6.91
C LEU A 197 -7.82 19.29 -7.00
N GLU A 198 -6.79 19.84 -6.36
CA GLU A 198 -6.49 21.27 -6.40
C GLU A 198 -6.24 21.76 -7.83
N GLY A 199 -6.86 22.89 -8.17
CA GLY A 199 -6.80 23.49 -9.50
C GLY A 199 -7.75 22.89 -10.54
N ASN A 200 -8.26 21.67 -10.30
CA ASN A 200 -9.15 20.97 -11.23
C ASN A 200 -10.62 20.94 -10.79
N SER A 201 -10.88 21.03 -9.49
CA SER A 201 -12.25 21.12 -8.96
C SER A 201 -12.29 21.78 -7.59
N ASP A 202 -13.43 22.42 -7.26
CA ASP A 202 -13.72 22.94 -5.92
C ASP A 202 -14.28 21.86 -4.98
N ALA A 203 -13.94 20.62 -5.22
CA ALA A 203 -14.48 19.47 -4.47
C ALA A 203 -14.00 19.49 -3.00
N ARG A 204 -14.91 19.15 -2.10
CA ARG A 204 -14.62 18.94 -0.67
C ARG A 204 -14.51 17.47 -0.38
N VAL A 205 -13.43 17.10 0.30
CA VAL A 205 -13.14 15.73 0.73
C VAL A 205 -13.35 15.61 2.23
N GLU A 206 -14.06 14.60 2.68
CA GLU A 206 -14.35 14.34 4.08
C GLU A 206 -14.24 12.84 4.39
N LEU A 207 -13.41 12.46 5.36
CA LEU A 207 -13.34 11.09 5.87
C LEU A 207 -14.54 10.82 6.79
N LYS A 208 -15.37 9.84 6.46
CA LYS A 208 -16.55 9.43 7.23
C LYS A 208 -16.32 8.19 8.08
N GLU A 209 -15.64 7.21 7.53
CA GLU A 209 -15.35 5.94 8.20
C GLU A 209 -13.87 5.66 8.09
N CYS A 210 -13.28 5.16 9.15
CA CYS A 210 -11.83 4.97 9.25
C CYS A 210 -11.49 3.64 9.93
N MET A 211 -10.71 2.81 9.24
CA MET A 211 -10.22 1.52 9.78
C MET A 211 -9.38 1.69 11.04
N ALA A 212 -8.64 2.79 11.19
CA ALA A 212 -7.87 3.09 12.39
C ALA A 212 -8.76 3.36 13.63
N LEU A 213 -10.06 3.65 13.42
CA LEU A 213 -11.08 3.79 14.46
C LEU A 213 -11.94 2.54 14.64
N GLY A 214 -11.60 1.42 13.99
CA GLY A 214 -12.30 0.15 14.11
C GLY A 214 -13.39 -0.10 13.08
N ASN A 215 -13.56 0.76 12.07
CA ASN A 215 -14.46 0.49 10.96
C ASN A 215 -13.88 -0.60 10.03
N GLU A 216 -14.73 -1.28 9.26
CA GLU A 216 -14.30 -2.32 8.31
C GLU A 216 -13.53 -1.76 7.10
N TYR A 217 -13.75 -0.48 6.77
CA TYR A 217 -13.13 0.23 5.64
C TYR A 217 -12.92 1.70 5.98
N CYS A 218 -12.13 2.38 5.16
CA CYS A 218 -12.09 3.85 5.15
C CYS A 218 -12.98 4.34 4.02
N ARG A 219 -13.85 5.34 4.30
CA ARG A 219 -14.71 5.96 3.30
C ARG A 219 -14.55 7.47 3.30
N HIS A 220 -14.14 8.00 2.14
CA HIS A 220 -14.10 9.43 1.86
C HIS A 220 -15.31 9.82 1.04
N ILE A 221 -16.00 10.89 1.45
CA ILE A 221 -17.06 11.53 0.68
C ILE A 221 -16.46 12.72 -0.04
N ILE A 222 -16.72 12.80 -1.34
CA ILE A 222 -16.30 13.91 -2.19
C ILE A 222 -17.55 14.59 -2.75
N ARG A 223 -17.72 15.88 -2.42
CA ARG A 223 -18.80 16.70 -2.91
C ARG A 223 -18.25 17.79 -3.79
N SER A 224 -18.86 18.01 -4.97
CA SER A 224 -18.59 19.20 -5.79
C SER A 224 -18.92 20.45 -5.00
N GLY A 225 -18.04 21.44 -4.99
CA GLY A 225 -18.36 22.76 -4.47
C GLY A 225 -19.55 23.33 -5.26
N MET A 226 -20.59 23.80 -4.60
CA MET A 226 -21.68 24.51 -5.27
C MET A 226 -21.09 25.73 -5.99
N GLN A 227 -21.22 25.77 -7.31
CA GLN A 227 -21.12 27.06 -8.00
C GLN A 227 -22.16 27.97 -7.36
N LYS A 228 -21.73 29.05 -6.72
CA LYS A 228 -22.63 30.15 -6.34
C LYS A 228 -23.29 30.62 -7.62
N GLY A 229 -24.57 30.22 -7.78
CA GLY A 229 -25.38 30.72 -8.87
C GLY A 229 -25.32 32.25 -8.88
N THR A 230 -24.81 32.83 -9.96
CA THR A 230 -24.97 34.23 -10.26
C THR A 230 -26.47 34.47 -10.39
N SER A 231 -27.09 34.94 -9.32
CA SER A 231 -28.43 35.54 -9.39
C SER A 231 -28.31 36.79 -10.22
N ASN A 232 -28.59 36.68 -11.51
CA ASN A 232 -28.90 37.82 -12.37
C ASN A 232 -30.19 38.46 -11.85
N LEU A 233 -30.06 39.39 -10.92
CA LEU A 233 -31.08 40.37 -10.65
C LEU A 233 -31.22 41.26 -11.91
N LYS A 234 -32.17 40.90 -12.79
CA LYS A 234 -32.68 41.84 -13.77
C LYS A 234 -33.43 42.93 -13.00
N THR A 235 -32.77 44.07 -12.78
CA THR A 235 -33.48 45.34 -12.46
C THR A 235 -34.25 45.74 -13.67
N GLY A 236 -35.56 45.46 -13.68
CA GLY A 236 -36.51 46.06 -14.58
C GLY A 236 -36.71 47.51 -14.20
N SER A 237 -36.34 48.39 -15.09
CA SER A 237 -36.72 49.80 -15.04
C SER A 237 -38.19 49.98 -15.44
N TYR A 238 -38.94 50.67 -14.60
CA TYR A 238 -40.08 51.50 -14.98
C TYR A 238 -39.84 52.90 -14.45
#